data_aa22371e655ef159482c8f8762c68ae5
#
_entry.id   aa22371e655ef159482c8f8762c68ae5
#
_cell.length_a   1.000
_cell.length_b   1.000
_cell.length_c   1.000
_cell.angle_alpha   90.00
_cell.angle_beta   90.00
_cell.angle_gamma   90.00
#
_symmetry.space_group_name_H-M   'P 1'
#
loop_
_entity.id
_entity.type
_entity.pdbx_description
1 polymer ?
#
loop_
_entity_poly.entity_id
_entity_poly.type
_entity_poly.pdbx_seq_one_letter_code
_entity_poly.pdbx_strand_id
1 'polypeptide(L)'
;VSQSAFSSIFDSYRSEFENFLNSQTLSVLSEQSAPELFEAMKYSLVAGGKRLRPVLALAAFGGLQTKSPNVLYLGSSLECIHTYSLIHDDLPSMDNDDFRRGLPTLHKKFSEATAILAGDALNSFAFYFVSFVQGENLDSTLHKDLLEILHKGSGAPGMVSGQIYDLQMERENAEDKNSKNEKQKIEMVQLTHSLKTGALIKASLLLGNRLRKDWKSREESLTRYGESLGLLFQITDDILDVEGTQESLGKTPGKDQKSGKTTYPALFGMERCKQMVEELQKNLISLASEFSVSDEEKIFFRELPIYIGQRKN
;
A
#
# COMPACT_ATOMS: atom_id res chain seq x y z
N VAL A 1 1.39 -15.94 -22.95
CA VAL A 1 2.27 -16.77 -22.10
C VAL A 1 2.72 -15.98 -20.85
N SER A 2 3.04 -14.67 -20.98
CA SER A 2 3.55 -13.85 -19.84
C SER A 2 2.51 -13.63 -18.75
N GLN A 3 1.28 -13.26 -19.08
CA GLN A 3 0.24 -12.92 -18.10
C GLN A 3 -0.15 -14.12 -17.20
N SER A 4 -0.11 -15.34 -17.71
CA SER A 4 -0.35 -16.54 -16.91
C SER A 4 0.80 -16.82 -15.91
N ALA A 5 2.06 -16.57 -16.30
CA ALA A 5 3.21 -16.76 -15.44
C ALA A 5 3.23 -15.71 -14.30
N PHE A 6 2.98 -14.43 -14.59
CA PHE A 6 2.86 -13.37 -13.59
C PHE A 6 1.75 -13.69 -12.58
N SER A 7 0.55 -14.04 -13.05
CA SER A 7 -0.57 -14.36 -12.15
C SER A 7 -0.23 -15.52 -11.23
N SER A 8 0.44 -16.55 -11.73
CA SER A 8 0.89 -17.68 -10.90
C SER A 8 1.89 -17.25 -9.83
N ILE A 9 2.87 -16.41 -10.17
CA ILE A 9 3.85 -15.87 -9.22
C ILE A 9 3.15 -15.00 -8.16
N PHE A 10 2.31 -14.06 -8.62
CA PHE A 10 1.58 -13.15 -7.72
C PHE A 10 0.69 -13.92 -6.75
N ASP A 11 -0.07 -14.90 -7.23
CA ASP A 11 -0.97 -15.71 -6.42
C ASP A 11 -0.22 -16.61 -5.45
N SER A 12 0.97 -17.12 -5.83
CA SER A 12 1.81 -17.90 -4.92
C SER A 12 2.33 -17.05 -3.76
N TYR A 13 2.80 -15.82 -4.02
CA TYR A 13 3.25 -14.89 -2.98
C TYR A 13 2.10 -14.47 -2.07
N ARG A 14 0.95 -14.17 -2.64
CA ARG A 14 -0.25 -13.83 -1.88
C ARG A 14 -0.68 -14.98 -0.97
N SER A 15 -0.74 -16.20 -1.49
CA SER A 15 -1.15 -17.38 -0.74
C SER A 15 -0.18 -17.71 0.40
N GLU A 16 1.14 -17.59 0.16
CA GLU A 16 2.15 -17.79 1.19
C GLU A 16 1.99 -16.77 2.33
N PHE A 17 1.81 -15.49 1.97
CA PHE A 17 1.56 -14.46 2.98
C PHE A 17 0.24 -14.67 3.73
N GLU A 18 -0.85 -15.04 3.05
CA GLU A 18 -2.14 -15.30 3.71
C GLU A 18 -2.08 -16.50 4.65
N ASN A 19 -1.35 -17.55 4.30
CA ASN A 19 -1.09 -18.67 5.21
C ASN A 19 -0.31 -18.21 6.45
N PHE A 20 0.71 -17.36 6.27
CA PHE A 20 1.48 -16.80 7.36
C PHE A 20 0.64 -15.85 8.24
N LEU A 21 -0.15 -14.99 7.61
CA LEU A 21 -1.08 -14.09 8.30
C LEU A 21 -2.02 -14.89 9.22
N ASN A 22 -2.68 -15.91 8.68
CA ASN A 22 -3.67 -16.70 9.39
C ASN A 22 -3.07 -17.61 10.48
N SER A 23 -1.81 -18.00 10.38
CA SER A 23 -1.15 -18.88 11.36
C SER A 23 -0.28 -18.08 12.34
N GLN A 24 0.73 -17.38 11.87
CA GLN A 24 1.73 -16.75 12.72
C GLN A 24 1.31 -15.35 13.19
N THR A 25 0.87 -14.49 12.26
CA THR A 25 0.52 -13.11 12.62
C THR A 25 -0.65 -13.06 13.59
N LEU A 26 -1.75 -13.76 13.28
CA LEU A 26 -2.91 -13.81 14.17
C LEU A 26 -2.62 -14.47 15.52
N SER A 27 -1.71 -15.46 15.59
CA SER A 27 -1.28 -16.06 16.87
C SER A 27 -0.61 -15.01 17.76
N VAL A 28 0.35 -14.26 17.20
CA VAL A 28 1.04 -13.18 17.95
C VAL A 28 0.05 -12.13 18.45
N LEU A 29 -0.90 -11.70 17.62
CA LEU A 29 -1.91 -10.73 18.02
C LEU A 29 -2.82 -11.28 19.12
N SER A 30 -3.26 -12.54 19.00
CA SER A 30 -4.15 -13.21 19.96
C SER A 30 -3.51 -13.37 21.33
N GLU A 31 -2.23 -13.72 21.37
CA GLU A 31 -1.50 -13.94 22.62
C GLU A 31 -1.25 -12.67 23.44
N GLN A 32 -1.26 -11.50 22.75
CA GLN A 32 -0.87 -10.23 23.36
C GLN A 32 -2.00 -9.19 23.44
N SER A 33 -3.24 -9.57 23.12
CA SER A 33 -4.37 -8.64 23.07
C SER A 33 -5.53 -9.09 23.93
N ALA A 34 -6.30 -8.12 24.46
CA ALA A 34 -7.61 -8.40 25.02
C ALA A 34 -8.53 -9.03 23.96
N PRO A 35 -9.43 -9.96 24.32
CA PRO A 35 -10.21 -10.72 23.35
C PRO A 35 -10.99 -9.87 22.34
N GLU A 36 -11.67 -8.81 22.78
CA GLU A 36 -12.42 -7.91 21.90
C GLU A 36 -11.49 -7.14 20.94
N LEU A 37 -10.33 -6.69 21.43
CA LEU A 37 -9.34 -5.98 20.60
C LEU A 37 -8.78 -6.91 19.53
N PHE A 38 -8.47 -8.16 19.88
CA PHE A 38 -8.03 -9.18 18.92
C PHE A 38 -9.08 -9.43 17.84
N GLU A 39 -10.34 -9.65 18.22
CA GLU A 39 -11.42 -9.90 17.25
C GLU A 39 -11.64 -8.69 16.31
N ALA A 40 -11.51 -7.47 16.83
CA ALA A 40 -11.59 -6.25 16.02
C ALA A 40 -10.43 -6.14 15.00
N MET A 41 -9.18 -6.34 15.43
CA MET A 41 -8.02 -6.35 14.54
C MET A 41 -8.11 -7.46 13.49
N LYS A 42 -8.45 -8.67 13.92
CA LYS A 42 -8.62 -9.84 13.05
C LYS A 42 -9.69 -9.58 12.00
N TYR A 43 -10.86 -9.05 12.38
CA TYR A 43 -11.95 -8.74 11.46
C TYR A 43 -11.46 -7.90 10.26
N SER A 44 -10.68 -6.86 10.49
CA SER A 44 -10.16 -6.00 9.43
C SER A 44 -9.00 -6.64 8.66
N LEU A 45 -8.09 -7.36 9.33
CA LEU A 45 -6.96 -8.02 8.68
C LEU A 45 -7.38 -9.13 7.72
N VAL A 46 -8.40 -9.93 8.08
CA VAL A 46 -8.86 -11.06 7.24
C VAL A 46 -9.97 -10.68 6.25
N ALA A 47 -10.39 -9.42 6.20
CA ALA A 47 -11.43 -8.93 5.28
C ALA A 47 -11.07 -9.07 3.79
N GLY A 48 -9.94 -9.71 3.47
CA GLY A 48 -9.46 -9.93 2.11
C GLY A 48 -8.65 -8.75 1.56
N GLY A 49 -8.37 -8.81 0.27
CA GLY A 49 -7.59 -7.80 -0.47
C GLY A 49 -6.53 -8.42 -1.34
N LYS A 50 -5.87 -7.58 -2.17
CA LYS A 50 -4.84 -8.02 -3.11
C LYS A 50 -3.50 -8.31 -2.43
N ARG A 51 -3.32 -7.94 -1.17
CA ARG A 51 -2.07 -8.08 -0.41
C ARG A 51 -0.85 -7.52 -1.14
N LEU A 52 -1.05 -6.44 -1.90
CA LEU A 52 -0.01 -5.90 -2.78
C LEU A 52 1.28 -5.58 -2.02
N ARG A 53 1.20 -4.98 -0.83
CA ARG A 53 2.38 -4.55 -0.05
C ARG A 53 3.23 -5.73 0.43
N PRO A 54 2.68 -6.77 1.07
CA PRO A 54 3.43 -7.99 1.37
C PRO A 54 3.99 -8.68 0.12
N VAL A 55 3.21 -8.74 -0.96
CA VAL A 55 3.64 -9.34 -2.23
C VAL A 55 4.83 -8.57 -2.84
N LEU A 56 4.83 -7.23 -2.77
CA LEU A 56 5.96 -6.40 -3.21
C LEU A 56 7.21 -6.66 -2.37
N ALA A 57 7.08 -6.83 -1.05
CA ALA A 57 8.21 -7.16 -0.18
C ALA A 57 8.79 -8.54 -0.52
N LEU A 58 7.94 -9.55 -0.73
CA LEU A 58 8.35 -10.89 -1.17
C LEU A 58 9.08 -10.86 -2.51
N ALA A 59 8.53 -10.15 -3.50
CA ALA A 59 9.14 -10.02 -4.82
C ALA A 59 10.51 -9.32 -4.74
N ALA A 60 10.63 -8.23 -3.98
CA ALA A 60 11.88 -7.48 -3.83
C ALA A 60 12.94 -8.26 -3.04
N PHE A 61 12.53 -9.16 -2.15
CA PHE A 61 13.42 -10.08 -1.44
C PHE A 61 14.00 -11.17 -2.36
N GLY A 62 13.35 -11.52 -3.46
CA GLY A 62 13.77 -12.55 -4.43
C GLY A 62 12.84 -13.75 -4.49
N GLY A 63 11.61 -13.60 -4.04
CA GLY A 63 10.57 -14.61 -4.12
C GLY A 63 10.62 -15.69 -3.05
N LEU A 64 9.80 -16.74 -3.24
CA LEU A 64 9.64 -17.83 -2.27
C LEU A 64 10.80 -18.83 -2.24
N GLN A 65 11.66 -18.83 -3.24
CA GLN A 65 12.80 -19.76 -3.32
C GLN A 65 13.79 -19.53 -2.16
N THR A 66 13.84 -18.33 -1.62
CA THR A 66 14.75 -17.94 -0.56
C THR A 66 14.28 -18.35 0.85
N LYS A 67 13.10 -18.93 1.00
CA LYS A 67 12.45 -19.45 2.23
C LYS A 67 12.95 -18.77 3.52
N SER A 68 12.53 -17.55 3.77
CA SER A 68 12.83 -16.85 5.02
C SER A 68 11.55 -16.33 5.66
N PRO A 69 11.29 -16.63 6.93
CA PRO A 69 10.14 -16.05 7.63
C PRO A 69 10.27 -14.55 7.83
N ASN A 70 11.49 -14.00 7.73
CA ASN A 70 11.76 -12.58 7.96
C ASN A 70 10.95 -11.67 7.05
N VAL A 71 10.89 -11.96 5.75
CA VAL A 71 10.12 -11.16 4.80
C VAL A 71 8.61 -11.27 5.05
N LEU A 72 8.14 -12.38 5.60
CA LEU A 72 6.72 -12.57 5.96
C LEU A 72 6.37 -11.77 7.22
N TYR A 73 7.27 -11.65 8.21
CA TYR A 73 7.10 -10.73 9.34
C TYR A 73 7.07 -9.27 8.87
N LEU A 74 7.93 -8.87 7.93
CA LEU A 74 7.86 -7.55 7.31
C LEU A 74 6.56 -7.36 6.50
N GLY A 75 6.06 -8.40 5.85
CA GLY A 75 4.74 -8.43 5.23
C GLY A 75 3.62 -8.18 6.24
N SER A 76 3.70 -8.80 7.42
CA SER A 76 2.75 -8.56 8.52
C SER A 76 2.83 -7.14 9.06
N SER A 77 4.04 -6.60 9.20
CA SER A 77 4.28 -5.19 9.53
C SER A 77 3.56 -4.25 8.56
N LEU A 78 3.78 -4.45 7.26
CA LEU A 78 3.16 -3.65 6.18
C LEU A 78 1.64 -3.77 6.15
N GLU A 79 1.11 -4.97 6.34
CA GLU A 79 -0.35 -5.19 6.34
C GLU A 79 -1.01 -4.61 7.59
N CYS A 80 -0.34 -4.65 8.75
CA CYS A 80 -0.80 -3.95 9.96
C CYS A 80 -0.87 -2.43 9.72
N ILE A 81 0.17 -1.80 9.13
CA ILE A 81 0.16 -0.39 8.75
C ILE A 81 -1.00 -0.09 7.79
N HIS A 82 -1.13 -0.88 6.74
CA HIS A 82 -2.20 -0.66 5.76
C HIS A 82 -3.59 -0.83 6.38
N THR A 83 -3.78 -1.83 7.24
CA THR A 83 -5.08 -2.11 7.83
C THR A 83 -5.47 -1.03 8.85
N TYR A 84 -4.54 -0.57 9.70
CA TYR A 84 -4.86 0.52 10.62
C TYR A 84 -5.25 1.79 9.87
N SER A 85 -4.55 2.12 8.78
CA SER A 85 -4.89 3.32 8.01
C SER A 85 -6.31 3.24 7.44
N LEU A 86 -6.73 2.07 6.95
CA LEU A 86 -8.10 1.87 6.47
C LEU A 86 -9.14 1.96 7.59
N ILE A 87 -8.84 1.39 8.78
CA ILE A 87 -9.74 1.48 9.94
C ILE A 87 -9.94 2.94 10.36
N HIS A 88 -8.86 3.73 10.43
CA HIS A 88 -8.95 5.14 10.82
C HIS A 88 -9.56 6.00 9.72
N ASP A 89 -9.28 5.75 8.45
CA ASP A 89 -9.90 6.45 7.33
C ASP A 89 -11.44 6.28 7.33
N ASP A 90 -11.94 5.10 7.72
CA ASP A 90 -13.38 4.81 7.77
C ASP A 90 -14.13 5.52 8.91
N LEU A 91 -13.44 6.08 9.93
CA LEU A 91 -14.09 6.69 11.10
C LEU A 91 -14.97 7.89 10.71
N PRO A 92 -16.00 8.22 11.54
CA PRO A 92 -16.88 9.37 11.29
C PRO A 92 -16.17 10.72 11.20
N SER A 93 -15.01 10.86 11.85
CA SER A 93 -14.17 12.07 11.79
C SER A 93 -13.29 12.16 10.53
N MET A 94 -13.30 11.13 9.70
CA MET A 94 -12.53 11.00 8.46
C MET A 94 -13.50 10.82 7.27
N ASP A 95 -13.43 9.70 6.53
CA ASP A 95 -14.26 9.45 5.36
C ASP A 95 -15.72 9.06 5.70
N ASN A 96 -15.99 8.68 6.96
CA ASN A 96 -17.30 8.23 7.46
C ASN A 96 -17.93 7.13 6.60
N ASP A 97 -17.16 6.10 6.28
CA ASP A 97 -17.61 5.00 5.44
C ASP A 97 -18.36 3.92 6.24
N ASP A 98 -19.51 3.50 5.72
CA ASP A 98 -20.31 2.44 6.34
C ASP A 98 -19.82 1.03 5.93
N PHE A 99 -19.23 0.89 4.74
CA PHE A 99 -18.80 -0.39 4.16
C PHE A 99 -17.41 -0.31 3.55
N ARG A 100 -16.62 -1.37 3.75
CA ARG A 100 -15.32 -1.58 3.12
C ARG A 100 -15.17 -3.03 2.67
N ARG A 101 -14.80 -3.26 1.41
CA ARG A 101 -14.69 -4.60 0.80
C ARG A 101 -15.96 -5.44 0.96
N GLY A 102 -17.14 -4.79 0.90
CA GLY A 102 -18.43 -5.45 1.04
C GLY A 102 -18.84 -5.82 2.48
N LEU A 103 -18.02 -5.50 3.47
CA LEU A 103 -18.29 -5.71 4.90
C LEU A 103 -18.53 -4.37 5.60
N PRO A 104 -19.34 -4.32 6.68
CA PRO A 104 -19.44 -3.13 7.54
C PRO A 104 -18.06 -2.70 8.03
N THR A 105 -17.79 -1.39 8.05
CA THR A 105 -16.55 -0.84 8.59
C THR A 105 -16.41 -1.15 10.09
N LEU A 106 -15.19 -1.10 10.62
CA LEU A 106 -14.94 -1.56 11.98
C LEU A 106 -15.76 -0.80 13.03
N HIS A 107 -15.87 0.52 12.87
CA HIS A 107 -16.66 1.36 13.80
C HIS A 107 -18.18 1.07 13.74
N LYS A 108 -18.69 0.52 12.63
CA LYS A 108 -20.08 0.05 12.50
C LYS A 108 -20.26 -1.35 13.06
N LYS A 109 -19.26 -2.21 12.93
CA LYS A 109 -19.30 -3.60 13.40
C LYS A 109 -19.14 -3.71 14.92
N PHE A 110 -18.27 -2.87 15.51
CA PHE A 110 -17.96 -2.82 16.95
C PHE A 110 -18.40 -1.45 17.51
N SER A 111 -17.45 -0.54 17.73
CA SER A 111 -17.69 0.82 18.16
C SER A 111 -16.59 1.73 17.61
N GLU A 112 -16.81 3.06 17.63
CA GLU A 112 -15.75 4.03 17.28
C GLU A 112 -14.54 3.88 18.19
N ALA A 113 -14.75 3.75 19.50
CA ALA A 113 -13.66 3.56 20.46
C ALA A 113 -12.85 2.30 20.17
N THR A 114 -13.53 1.15 19.89
CA THR A 114 -12.86 -0.10 19.54
C THR A 114 -12.11 0.03 18.22
N ALA A 115 -12.65 0.76 17.23
CA ALA A 115 -11.98 0.99 15.95
C ALA A 115 -10.71 1.83 16.11
N ILE A 116 -10.75 2.91 16.91
CA ILE A 116 -9.56 3.73 17.21
C ILE A 116 -8.48 2.86 17.87
N LEU A 117 -8.84 2.13 18.93
CA LEU A 117 -7.88 1.30 19.67
C LEU A 117 -7.32 0.14 18.82
N ALA A 118 -8.12 -0.45 17.94
CA ALA A 118 -7.66 -1.48 17.03
C ALA A 118 -6.65 -0.94 16.00
N GLY A 119 -6.87 0.27 15.47
CA GLY A 119 -5.91 0.95 14.61
C GLY A 119 -4.60 1.26 15.35
N ASP A 120 -4.66 1.82 16.55
CA ASP A 120 -3.48 2.12 17.39
C ASP A 120 -2.68 0.85 17.69
N ALA A 121 -3.36 -0.24 18.05
CA ALA A 121 -2.72 -1.52 18.33
C ALA A 121 -2.02 -2.08 17.07
N LEU A 122 -2.69 -2.08 15.91
CA LEU A 122 -2.09 -2.53 14.65
C LEU A 122 -0.88 -1.69 14.26
N ASN A 123 -0.93 -0.36 14.44
CA ASN A 123 0.22 0.50 14.20
C ASN A 123 1.40 0.13 15.11
N SER A 124 1.15 -0.13 16.39
CA SER A 124 2.18 -0.62 17.34
C SER A 124 2.74 -1.99 16.95
N PHE A 125 1.87 -2.95 16.60
CA PHE A 125 2.27 -4.29 16.16
C PHE A 125 3.12 -4.26 14.89
N ALA A 126 2.90 -3.30 13.99
CA ALA A 126 3.70 -3.15 12.78
C ALA A 126 5.20 -2.99 13.11
N PHE A 127 5.53 -2.17 14.09
CA PHE A 127 6.92 -2.01 14.54
C PHE A 127 7.41 -3.20 15.35
N TYR A 128 6.52 -3.84 16.12
CA TYR A 128 6.85 -5.06 16.87
C TYR A 128 7.23 -6.22 15.95
N PHE A 129 6.53 -6.41 14.81
CA PHE A 129 6.90 -7.46 13.85
C PHE A 129 8.30 -7.29 13.25
N VAL A 130 8.87 -6.10 13.19
CA VAL A 130 10.26 -5.90 12.78
C VAL A 130 11.23 -6.60 13.73
N SER A 131 10.92 -6.71 15.04
CA SER A 131 11.77 -7.39 16.02
C SER A 131 11.88 -8.90 15.83
N PHE A 132 10.97 -9.51 15.05
CA PHE A 132 11.02 -10.94 14.72
C PHE A 132 12.00 -11.26 13.58
N VAL A 133 12.55 -10.26 12.92
CA VAL A 133 13.58 -10.44 11.89
C VAL A 133 14.87 -10.92 12.54
N GLN A 134 15.25 -12.17 12.28
CA GLN A 134 16.39 -12.84 12.93
C GLN A 134 17.26 -13.57 11.90
N GLY A 135 18.50 -13.82 12.24
CA GLY A 135 19.42 -14.65 11.45
C GLY A 135 20.87 -14.52 11.91
N GLU A 136 21.65 -15.55 11.66
CA GLU A 136 23.12 -15.49 11.82
C GLU A 136 23.71 -14.57 10.76
N ASN A 137 24.65 -13.72 11.14
CA ASN A 137 25.33 -12.75 10.24
C ASN A 137 24.45 -11.61 9.72
N LEU A 138 23.40 -11.20 10.43
CA LEU A 138 22.70 -9.95 10.10
C LEU A 138 23.61 -8.76 10.41
N ASP A 139 23.60 -7.79 9.47
CA ASP A 139 24.27 -6.50 9.66
C ASP A 139 23.71 -5.81 10.92
N SER A 140 24.60 -5.28 11.76
CA SER A 140 24.24 -4.61 13.02
C SER A 140 23.29 -3.41 12.83
N THR A 141 23.20 -2.87 11.62
CA THR A 141 22.29 -1.77 11.27
C THR A 141 20.93 -2.24 10.77
N LEU A 142 20.73 -3.54 10.53
CA LEU A 142 19.53 -4.05 9.86
C LEU A 142 18.23 -3.58 10.50
N HIS A 143 18.03 -3.79 11.80
CA HIS A 143 16.79 -3.40 12.47
C HIS A 143 16.56 -1.88 12.44
N LYS A 144 17.65 -1.09 12.59
CA LYS A 144 17.57 0.36 12.46
C LYS A 144 17.09 0.75 11.07
N ASP A 145 17.67 0.16 10.03
CA ASP A 145 17.32 0.48 8.63
C ASP A 145 15.88 0.06 8.33
N LEU A 146 15.45 -1.12 8.79
CA LEU A 146 14.07 -1.60 8.62
C LEU A 146 13.05 -0.67 9.30
N LEU A 147 13.33 -0.25 10.55
CA LEU A 147 12.49 0.70 11.29
C LEU A 147 12.46 2.07 10.62
N GLU A 148 13.59 2.55 10.11
CA GLU A 148 13.67 3.82 9.40
C GLU A 148 12.89 3.79 8.08
N ILE A 149 12.99 2.71 7.29
CA ILE A 149 12.21 2.52 6.06
C ILE A 149 10.72 2.50 6.38
N LEU A 150 10.32 1.72 7.40
CA LEU A 150 8.91 1.63 7.81
C LEU A 150 8.38 2.98 8.28
N HIS A 151 9.12 3.71 9.12
CA HIS A 151 8.77 5.04 9.60
C HIS A 151 8.62 6.05 8.45
N LYS A 152 9.56 6.06 7.50
CA LYS A 152 9.48 6.94 6.32
C LYS A 152 8.29 6.61 5.43
N GLY A 153 7.87 5.35 5.37
CA GLY A 153 6.71 4.93 4.59
C GLY A 153 5.37 5.21 5.26
N SER A 154 5.28 4.99 6.57
CA SER A 154 4.01 4.99 7.32
C SER A 154 3.78 6.22 8.20
N GLY A 155 4.85 6.81 8.73
CA GLY A 155 4.80 7.87 9.74
C GLY A 155 4.61 9.28 9.17
N ALA A 156 5.01 10.28 9.97
CA ALA A 156 4.93 11.69 9.60
C ALA A 156 5.67 12.05 8.30
N PRO A 157 6.84 11.46 7.94
CA PRO A 157 7.46 11.74 6.65
C PRO A 157 6.76 11.10 5.45
N GLY A 158 5.74 10.28 5.65
CA GLY A 158 5.04 9.49 4.61
C GLY A 158 3.53 9.58 4.73
N MET A 159 2.90 8.42 4.90
CA MET A 159 1.45 8.22 4.78
C MET A 159 0.62 9.18 5.67
N VAL A 160 1.02 9.43 6.91
CA VAL A 160 0.26 10.29 7.84
C VAL A 160 0.22 11.74 7.35
N SER A 161 1.34 12.31 6.87
CA SER A 161 1.33 13.65 6.26
C SER A 161 0.55 13.69 4.95
N GLY A 162 0.61 12.60 4.15
CA GLY A 162 -0.21 12.46 2.96
C GLY A 162 -1.71 12.53 3.28
N GLN A 163 -2.14 11.89 4.36
CA GLN A 163 -3.53 11.95 4.83
C GLN A 163 -3.92 13.37 5.29
N ILE A 164 -3.04 14.08 5.97
CA ILE A 164 -3.30 15.48 6.38
C ILE A 164 -3.47 16.40 5.15
N TYR A 165 -2.61 16.25 4.13
CA TYR A 165 -2.75 17.03 2.89
C TYR A 165 -4.03 16.71 2.13
N ASP A 166 -4.47 15.45 2.12
CA ASP A 166 -5.73 15.01 1.52
C ASP A 166 -6.93 15.73 2.18
N LEU A 167 -7.02 15.68 3.51
CA LEU A 167 -8.04 16.39 4.29
C LEU A 167 -7.99 17.91 4.14
N GLN A 168 -6.79 18.50 3.98
CA GLN A 168 -6.65 19.93 3.73
C GLN A 168 -7.22 20.33 2.38
N MET A 169 -6.95 19.53 1.33
CA MET A 169 -7.50 19.78 -0.01
C MET A 169 -9.02 19.68 -0.03
N GLU A 170 -9.60 18.70 0.69
CA GLU A 170 -11.05 18.57 0.79
C GLU A 170 -11.70 19.79 1.45
N ARG A 171 -11.12 20.28 2.55
CA ARG A 171 -11.61 21.48 3.26
C ARG A 171 -11.51 22.73 2.38
N GLU A 172 -10.37 22.95 1.71
CA GLU A 172 -10.17 24.10 0.81
C GLU A 172 -11.19 24.10 -0.34
N ASN A 173 -11.50 22.93 -0.89
CA ASN A 173 -12.48 22.80 -1.96
C ASN A 173 -13.92 23.03 -1.46
N ALA A 174 -14.26 22.53 -0.24
CA ALA A 174 -15.58 22.70 0.34
C ALA A 174 -15.88 24.19 0.72
N GLU A 175 -14.84 24.93 1.11
CA GLU A 175 -14.98 26.35 1.51
C GLU A 175 -14.86 27.33 0.33
N ASP A 176 -14.73 26.83 -0.92
CA ASP A 176 -14.49 27.61 -2.15
C ASP A 176 -13.31 28.63 -2.00
N LYS A 177 -12.40 28.35 -1.07
CA LYS A 177 -11.19 29.14 -0.81
C LYS A 177 -10.07 28.82 -1.81
N ASN A 178 -10.39 28.71 -3.07
CA ASN A 178 -9.45 28.33 -4.13
C ASN A 178 -8.46 29.49 -4.44
N SER A 179 -7.59 29.84 -3.48
CA SER A 179 -6.52 30.82 -3.66
C SER A 179 -5.31 30.26 -4.47
N LYS A 180 -5.23 28.94 -4.65
CA LYS A 180 -4.10 28.28 -5.33
C LYS A 180 -4.27 28.35 -6.84
N ASN A 181 -3.18 28.72 -7.53
CA ASN A 181 -3.13 28.59 -8.99
C ASN A 181 -3.05 27.11 -9.42
N GLU A 182 -3.26 26.83 -10.72
CA GLU A 182 -3.29 25.47 -11.26
C GLU A 182 -2.00 24.69 -10.99
N LYS A 183 -0.84 25.33 -11.08
CA LYS A 183 0.45 24.70 -10.77
C LYS A 183 0.53 24.24 -9.32
N GLN A 184 0.11 25.09 -8.39
CA GLN A 184 0.10 24.74 -6.96
C GLN A 184 -0.88 23.61 -6.63
N LYS A 185 -2.02 23.52 -7.33
CA LYS A 185 -2.95 22.41 -7.20
C LYS A 185 -2.33 21.09 -7.67
N ILE A 186 -1.67 21.11 -8.83
CA ILE A 186 -0.95 19.94 -9.36
C ILE A 186 0.13 19.46 -8.38
N GLU A 187 0.99 20.37 -7.91
CA GLU A 187 2.05 20.06 -6.96
C GLU A 187 1.50 19.44 -5.67
N MET A 188 0.37 19.97 -5.16
CA MET A 188 -0.27 19.47 -3.93
C MET A 188 -0.85 18.06 -4.15
N VAL A 189 -1.56 17.80 -5.24
CA VAL A 189 -2.09 16.47 -5.57
C VAL A 189 -0.95 15.46 -5.72
N GLN A 190 0.12 15.81 -6.44
CA GLN A 190 1.28 14.95 -6.60
C GLN A 190 1.94 14.63 -5.25
N LEU A 191 2.13 15.63 -4.40
CA LEU A 191 2.69 15.45 -3.06
C LEU A 191 1.80 14.54 -2.20
N THR A 192 0.50 14.82 -2.15
CA THR A 192 -0.47 14.02 -1.38
C THR A 192 -0.42 12.55 -1.80
N HIS A 193 -0.49 12.26 -3.08
CA HIS A 193 -0.48 10.89 -3.59
C HIS A 193 0.86 10.19 -3.37
N SER A 194 1.97 10.90 -3.53
CA SER A 194 3.31 10.35 -3.27
C SER A 194 3.49 9.94 -1.81
N LEU A 195 2.91 10.69 -0.88
CA LEU A 195 3.00 10.44 0.54
C LEU A 195 1.92 9.45 1.03
N LYS A 196 0.63 9.69 0.71
CA LYS A 196 -0.49 8.88 1.23
C LYS A 196 -0.40 7.43 0.73
N THR A 197 -0.08 7.24 -0.54
CA THR A 197 -0.08 5.91 -1.20
C THR A 197 1.32 5.46 -1.59
N GLY A 198 2.09 6.31 -2.24
CA GLY A 198 3.40 5.98 -2.81
C GLY A 198 4.45 5.63 -1.77
N ALA A 199 4.46 6.32 -0.63
CA ALA A 199 5.48 6.12 0.41
C ALA A 199 5.47 4.68 0.97
N LEU A 200 4.28 4.11 1.24
CA LEU A 200 4.18 2.75 1.76
C LEU A 200 4.43 1.69 0.67
N ILE A 201 4.09 1.96 -0.58
CA ILE A 201 4.46 1.10 -1.73
C ILE A 201 5.98 1.04 -1.87
N LYS A 202 6.66 2.18 -1.85
CA LYS A 202 8.12 2.25 -1.86
C LYS A 202 8.75 1.53 -0.67
N ALA A 203 8.24 1.77 0.54
CA ALA A 203 8.71 1.09 1.75
C ALA A 203 8.58 -0.43 1.65
N SER A 204 7.51 -0.94 1.03
CA SER A 204 7.32 -2.39 0.83
C SER A 204 8.45 -3.01 0.02
N LEU A 205 8.86 -2.37 -1.07
CA LEU A 205 9.98 -2.82 -1.90
C LEU A 205 11.31 -2.75 -1.13
N LEU A 206 11.56 -1.63 -0.45
CA LEU A 206 12.81 -1.41 0.27
C LEU A 206 12.98 -2.33 1.48
N LEU A 207 11.90 -2.66 2.20
CA LEU A 207 11.93 -3.62 3.31
C LEU A 207 12.32 -5.02 2.83
N GLY A 208 11.71 -5.52 1.74
CA GLY A 208 12.10 -6.80 1.15
C GLY A 208 13.54 -6.78 0.64
N ASN A 209 13.93 -5.73 -0.07
CA ASN A 209 15.28 -5.57 -0.60
C ASN A 209 16.34 -5.55 0.52
N ARG A 210 16.08 -4.89 1.66
CA ARG A 210 17.06 -4.75 2.76
C ARG A 210 17.48 -6.07 3.39
N LEU A 211 16.68 -7.12 3.24
CA LEU A 211 17.04 -8.47 3.69
C LEU A 211 18.05 -9.18 2.77
N ARG A 212 18.38 -8.62 1.61
CA ARG A 212 19.31 -9.23 0.64
C ARG A 212 20.75 -8.81 0.90
N LYS A 213 21.69 -9.63 0.47
CA LYS A 213 23.13 -9.31 0.54
C LYS A 213 23.54 -8.19 -0.44
N ASP A 214 22.86 -8.13 -1.60
CA ASP A 214 23.10 -7.17 -2.68
C ASP A 214 22.23 -5.91 -2.61
N TRP A 215 21.56 -5.67 -1.49
CA TRP A 215 20.54 -4.63 -1.32
C TRP A 215 20.98 -3.23 -1.73
N LYS A 216 22.24 -2.84 -1.43
CA LYS A 216 22.77 -1.50 -1.73
C LYS A 216 22.83 -1.20 -3.22
N SER A 217 23.19 -2.17 -4.05
CA SER A 217 23.27 -1.99 -5.50
C SER A 217 21.91 -1.85 -6.18
N ARG A 218 20.85 -2.27 -5.50
CA ARG A 218 19.47 -2.26 -6.01
C ARG A 218 18.62 -1.11 -5.47
N GLU A 219 19.06 -0.47 -4.38
CA GLU A 219 18.24 0.46 -3.59
C GLU A 219 17.77 1.66 -4.40
N GLU A 220 18.65 2.27 -5.20
CA GLU A 220 18.30 3.44 -6.01
C GLU A 220 17.26 3.11 -7.08
N SER A 221 17.47 2.05 -7.85
CA SER A 221 16.54 1.64 -8.91
C SER A 221 15.20 1.18 -8.34
N LEU A 222 15.18 0.47 -7.21
CA LEU A 222 13.95 0.10 -6.50
C LEU A 222 13.23 1.31 -5.89
N THR A 223 13.94 2.31 -5.43
CA THR A 223 13.35 3.58 -4.96
C THR A 223 12.60 4.27 -6.10
N ARG A 224 13.26 4.46 -7.23
CA ARG A 224 12.65 5.05 -8.45
C ARG A 224 11.46 4.23 -8.96
N TYR A 225 11.60 2.90 -8.93
CA TYR A 225 10.51 1.99 -9.30
C TYR A 225 9.31 2.15 -8.35
N GLY A 226 9.53 2.17 -7.04
CA GLY A 226 8.49 2.33 -6.04
C GLY A 226 7.74 3.65 -6.14
N GLU A 227 8.45 4.75 -6.42
CA GLU A 227 7.85 6.07 -6.63
C GLU A 227 6.98 6.10 -7.89
N SER A 228 7.49 5.57 -9.01
CA SER A 228 6.73 5.47 -10.26
C SER A 228 5.53 4.53 -10.14
N LEU A 229 5.67 3.41 -9.39
CA LEU A 229 4.60 2.46 -9.16
C LEU A 229 3.47 3.06 -8.30
N GLY A 230 3.83 3.84 -7.27
CA GLY A 230 2.86 4.57 -6.45
C GLY A 230 2.06 5.58 -7.26
N LEU A 231 2.73 6.31 -8.16
CA LEU A 231 2.06 7.25 -9.07
C LEU A 231 1.14 6.52 -10.06
N LEU A 232 1.61 5.44 -10.69
CA LEU A 232 0.79 4.60 -11.57
C LEU A 232 -0.46 4.09 -10.85
N PHE A 233 -0.29 3.59 -9.62
CA PHE A 233 -1.37 3.07 -8.79
C PHE A 233 -2.45 4.13 -8.59
N GLN A 234 -2.07 5.35 -8.23
CA GLN A 234 -2.99 6.42 -7.94
C GLN A 234 -3.72 6.94 -9.19
N ILE A 235 -2.99 7.19 -10.29
CA ILE A 235 -3.63 7.63 -11.55
C ILE A 235 -4.66 6.59 -12.01
N THR A 236 -4.32 5.30 -11.87
CA THR A 236 -5.24 4.22 -12.23
C THR A 236 -6.47 4.19 -11.30
N ASP A 237 -6.29 4.42 -9.99
CA ASP A 237 -7.41 4.51 -9.04
C ASP A 237 -8.35 5.68 -9.38
N ASP A 238 -7.80 6.84 -9.69
CA ASP A 238 -8.56 8.03 -10.07
C ASP A 238 -9.34 7.81 -11.38
N ILE A 239 -8.73 7.14 -12.38
CA ILE A 239 -9.41 6.75 -13.62
C ILE A 239 -10.58 5.81 -13.32
N LEU A 240 -10.34 4.80 -12.47
CA LEU A 240 -11.36 3.80 -12.11
C LEU A 240 -12.52 4.42 -11.32
N ASP A 241 -12.27 5.42 -10.47
CA ASP A 241 -13.35 6.10 -9.74
C ASP A 241 -14.29 6.85 -10.69
N VAL A 242 -13.77 7.36 -11.83
CA VAL A 242 -14.58 8.05 -12.85
C VAL A 242 -15.27 7.09 -13.82
N GLU A 243 -14.56 6.06 -14.31
CA GLU A 243 -15.07 5.13 -15.33
C GLU A 243 -15.74 3.88 -14.76
N GLY A 244 -15.52 3.56 -13.47
CA GLY A 244 -15.99 2.33 -12.84
C GLY A 244 -17.48 2.33 -12.56
N THR A 245 -18.03 1.13 -12.43
CA THR A 245 -19.42 0.89 -11.97
C THR A 245 -19.42 0.48 -10.49
N GLN A 246 -20.55 0.65 -9.81
CA GLN A 246 -20.68 0.21 -8.40
C GLN A 246 -20.36 -1.28 -8.22
N GLU A 247 -20.69 -2.12 -9.20
CA GLU A 247 -20.40 -3.55 -9.18
C GLU A 247 -18.89 -3.84 -9.29
N SER A 248 -18.16 -3.03 -10.10
CA SER A 248 -16.72 -3.24 -10.30
C SER A 248 -15.87 -2.67 -9.16
N LEU A 249 -16.31 -1.59 -8.49
CA LEU A 249 -15.51 -0.89 -7.47
C LEU A 249 -15.76 -1.41 -6.05
N GLY A 250 -16.88 -2.07 -5.79
CA GLY A 250 -17.30 -2.44 -4.43
C GLY A 250 -17.57 -1.25 -3.50
N LYS A 251 -17.58 -0.03 -4.06
CA LYS A 251 -17.93 1.26 -3.43
C LYS A 251 -18.73 2.10 -4.43
N THR A 252 -19.36 3.18 -3.97
CA THR A 252 -20.12 4.10 -4.85
C THR A 252 -19.16 4.81 -5.80
N PRO A 253 -19.36 4.74 -7.14
CA PRO A 253 -18.57 5.49 -8.12
C PRO A 253 -18.72 7.01 -7.95
N GLY A 254 -17.67 7.76 -8.32
CA GLY A 254 -17.68 9.23 -8.25
C GLY A 254 -17.75 9.76 -6.81
N LYS A 255 -17.33 8.97 -5.83
CA LYS A 255 -17.27 9.40 -4.43
C LYS A 255 -16.26 10.55 -4.28
N ASP A 256 -15.11 10.43 -4.91
CA ASP A 256 -14.05 11.44 -4.87
C ASP A 256 -14.53 12.78 -5.47
N GLN A 257 -15.28 12.74 -6.55
CA GLN A 257 -15.87 13.94 -7.14
C GLN A 257 -16.96 14.58 -6.24
N LYS A 258 -17.77 13.74 -5.56
CA LYS A 258 -18.82 14.23 -4.63
C LYS A 258 -18.23 14.79 -3.33
N SER A 259 -17.12 14.25 -2.86
CA SER A 259 -16.39 14.75 -1.68
C SER A 259 -15.51 15.96 -2.00
N GLY A 260 -15.48 16.42 -3.27
CA GLY A 260 -14.68 17.56 -3.68
C GLY A 260 -13.18 17.28 -3.81
N LYS A 261 -12.77 15.98 -3.86
CA LYS A 261 -11.37 15.62 -4.07
C LYS A 261 -10.87 16.10 -5.42
N THR A 262 -9.66 16.66 -5.44
CA THR A 262 -8.99 17.01 -6.69
C THR A 262 -8.24 15.78 -7.20
N THR A 263 -8.65 15.24 -8.35
CA THR A 263 -8.11 14.00 -8.94
C THR A 263 -7.29 14.30 -10.20
N TYR A 264 -6.47 13.35 -10.65
CA TYR A 264 -5.72 13.48 -11.91
C TYR A 264 -6.64 13.71 -13.12
N PRO A 265 -7.76 12.98 -13.32
CA PRO A 265 -8.69 13.27 -14.41
C PRO A 265 -9.30 14.68 -14.37
N ALA A 266 -9.53 15.24 -13.18
CA ALA A 266 -10.04 16.61 -13.03
C ALA A 266 -8.99 17.67 -13.43
N LEU A 267 -7.70 17.40 -13.18
CA LEU A 267 -6.60 18.32 -13.49
C LEU A 267 -6.11 18.23 -14.93
N PHE A 268 -6.00 17.03 -15.47
CA PHE A 268 -5.33 16.78 -16.75
C PHE A 268 -6.26 16.29 -17.85
N GLY A 269 -7.49 15.91 -17.51
CA GLY A 269 -8.41 15.21 -18.42
C GLY A 269 -8.11 13.72 -18.56
N MET A 270 -9.13 12.95 -18.89
CA MET A 270 -9.07 11.48 -18.94
C MET A 270 -8.04 10.95 -19.95
N GLU A 271 -7.99 11.56 -21.15
CA GLU A 271 -7.08 11.12 -22.21
C GLU A 271 -5.61 11.29 -21.83
N ARG A 272 -5.26 12.41 -21.19
CA ARG A 272 -3.89 12.63 -20.70
C ARG A 272 -3.54 11.66 -19.56
N CYS A 273 -4.47 11.33 -18.67
CA CYS A 273 -4.26 10.33 -17.63
C CYS A 273 -3.97 8.96 -18.21
N LYS A 274 -4.68 8.52 -19.24
CA LYS A 274 -4.39 7.27 -19.95
C LYS A 274 -2.99 7.25 -20.58
N GLN A 275 -2.59 8.35 -21.22
CA GLN A 275 -1.23 8.50 -21.75
C GLN A 275 -0.17 8.43 -20.63
N MET A 276 -0.40 9.08 -19.48
CA MET A 276 0.50 9.01 -18.33
C MET A 276 0.64 7.57 -17.81
N VAL A 277 -0.44 6.80 -17.77
CA VAL A 277 -0.39 5.36 -17.41
C VAL A 277 0.53 4.59 -18.35
N GLU A 278 0.40 4.79 -19.68
CA GLU A 278 1.26 4.12 -20.65
C GLU A 278 2.73 4.53 -20.55
N GLU A 279 3.00 5.83 -20.33
CA GLU A 279 4.35 6.36 -20.12
C GLU A 279 4.99 5.75 -18.87
N LEU A 280 4.24 5.69 -17.75
CA LEU A 280 4.70 5.09 -16.49
C LEU A 280 4.94 3.58 -16.62
N GLN A 281 4.08 2.85 -17.33
CA GLN A 281 4.30 1.42 -17.59
C GLN A 281 5.61 1.19 -18.34
N LYS A 282 5.89 1.94 -19.41
CA LYS A 282 7.15 1.84 -20.17
C LYS A 282 8.37 2.14 -19.30
N ASN A 283 8.29 3.20 -18.48
CA ASN A 283 9.36 3.56 -17.56
C ASN A 283 9.63 2.46 -16.51
N LEU A 284 8.57 1.94 -15.89
CA LEU A 284 8.67 0.87 -14.89
C LEU A 284 9.24 -0.44 -15.46
N ILE A 285 8.85 -0.81 -16.70
CA ILE A 285 9.41 -1.96 -17.39
C ILE A 285 10.91 -1.78 -17.65
N SER A 286 11.34 -0.57 -18.00
CA SER A 286 12.78 -0.25 -18.16
C SER A 286 13.52 -0.35 -16.83
N LEU A 287 13.00 0.30 -15.77
CA LEU A 287 13.59 0.28 -14.43
C LEU A 287 13.70 -1.15 -13.86
N ALA A 288 12.72 -2.03 -14.14
CA ALA A 288 12.75 -3.41 -13.68
C ALA A 288 14.01 -4.15 -14.17
N SER A 289 14.55 -3.81 -15.33
CA SER A 289 15.77 -4.43 -15.86
C SER A 289 17.06 -4.04 -15.13
N GLU A 290 17.05 -2.94 -14.36
CA GLU A 290 18.22 -2.44 -13.63
C GLU A 290 18.49 -3.24 -12.34
N PHE A 291 17.45 -3.83 -11.73
CA PHE A 291 17.58 -4.51 -10.43
C PHE A 291 17.12 -5.98 -10.41
N SER A 292 16.35 -6.43 -11.40
CA SER A 292 15.86 -7.82 -11.42
C SER A 292 16.95 -8.78 -11.83
N VAL A 293 17.24 -9.76 -10.98
CA VAL A 293 18.33 -10.73 -11.17
C VAL A 293 17.78 -12.05 -11.69
N SER A 294 16.78 -12.63 -11.03
CA SER A 294 16.17 -13.90 -11.42
C SER A 294 15.12 -13.72 -12.53
N ASP A 295 14.81 -14.79 -13.25
CA ASP A 295 13.74 -14.76 -14.25
C ASP A 295 12.36 -14.52 -13.63
N GLU A 296 12.15 -15.00 -12.39
CA GLU A 296 10.94 -14.78 -11.63
C GLU A 296 10.77 -13.28 -11.30
N GLU A 297 11.84 -12.60 -10.80
CA GLU A 297 11.83 -11.16 -10.58
C GLU A 297 11.58 -10.38 -11.89
N LYS A 298 12.23 -10.76 -12.98
CA LYS A 298 12.04 -10.10 -14.29
C LYS A 298 10.59 -10.19 -14.76
N ILE A 299 9.97 -11.37 -14.67
CA ILE A 299 8.57 -11.56 -15.02
C ILE A 299 7.70 -10.70 -14.11
N PHE A 300 7.90 -10.80 -12.79
CA PHE A 300 7.07 -10.09 -11.82
C PHE A 300 7.11 -8.58 -12.03
N PHE A 301 8.31 -7.96 -12.01
CA PHE A 301 8.44 -6.50 -12.04
C PHE A 301 8.16 -5.89 -13.42
N ARG A 302 8.24 -6.63 -14.50
CA ARG A 302 7.85 -6.15 -15.84
C ARG A 302 6.35 -6.22 -16.07
N GLU A 303 5.68 -7.24 -15.55
CA GLU A 303 4.24 -7.44 -15.76
C GLU A 303 3.37 -6.70 -14.71
N LEU A 304 3.90 -6.44 -13.52
CA LEU A 304 3.18 -5.74 -12.46
C LEU A 304 2.62 -4.38 -12.87
N PRO A 305 3.36 -3.49 -13.59
CA PRO A 305 2.82 -2.22 -14.05
C PRO A 305 1.66 -2.41 -15.04
N ILE A 306 1.73 -3.43 -15.90
CA ILE A 306 0.66 -3.76 -16.84
C ILE A 306 -0.58 -4.23 -16.08
N TYR A 307 -0.39 -5.13 -15.11
CA TYR A 307 -1.46 -5.62 -14.25
C TYR A 307 -2.17 -4.48 -13.48
N ILE A 308 -1.40 -3.53 -12.92
CA ILE A 308 -1.97 -2.38 -12.20
C ILE A 308 -2.74 -1.46 -13.15
N GLY A 309 -2.19 -1.11 -14.29
CA GLY A 309 -2.84 -0.20 -15.24
C GLY A 309 -4.05 -0.79 -15.97
N GLN A 310 -4.18 -2.13 -16.01
CA GLN A 310 -5.30 -2.82 -16.68
C GLN A 310 -6.36 -3.34 -15.69
N ARG A 311 -6.19 -3.12 -14.39
CA ARG A 311 -7.17 -3.59 -13.41
C ARG A 311 -8.52 -2.92 -13.63
N LYS A 312 -9.59 -3.66 -13.29
CA LYS A 312 -10.99 -3.20 -13.40
C LYS A 312 -11.62 -2.99 -12.01
N ASN A 313 -10.88 -3.32 -10.96
CA ASN A 313 -11.29 -3.21 -9.56
C ASN A 313 -10.06 -3.22 -8.62
#